data_cd4702447c3ef81fbe5ff6ac2fecee20
#
_entry.id   cd4702447c3ef81fbe5ff6ac2fecee20
#
_cell.length_a   1.000
_cell.length_b   1.000
_cell.length_c   1.000
_cell.angle_alpha   90.00
_cell.angle_beta   90.00
_cell.angle_gamma   90.00
#
_symmetry.space_group_name_H-M   'P 1'
#
loop_
_entity.id
_entity.type
_entity.pdbx_description
1 polymer ?
#
loop_
_entity_poly.entity_id
_entity_poly.type
_entity_poly.pdbx_seq_one_letter_code
_entity_poly.pdbx_strand_id
1 'polypeptide(L)'
;MKTMTIFDMLHENALLDNDLLRKNDAMGDKFDDPRDVDFAFKTTDKQRADDLSEYIDGKNFGNASVAAVVEGEYRVLCVIHMPINQPLLCSISGFMVCLGRLFQVEYDGWGSIIQKP
;
A
#
# COMPACT_ATOMS: atom_id res chain seq x y z
N MET A 1 21.29 -18.16 0.30
CA MET A 1 20.30 -17.16 -0.19
C MET A 1 20.27 -15.97 0.76
N LYS A 2 20.38 -14.77 0.22
CA LYS A 2 20.39 -13.56 1.05
C LYS A 2 18.95 -13.18 1.42
N THR A 3 18.66 -13.07 2.73
CA THR A 3 17.37 -12.60 3.19
C THR A 3 17.31 -11.07 3.06
N MET A 4 16.22 -10.54 2.51
CA MET A 4 16.02 -9.11 2.46
C MET A 4 15.76 -8.55 3.86
N THR A 5 16.52 -7.51 4.22
CA THR A 5 16.28 -6.77 5.45
C THR A 5 15.09 -5.82 5.24
N ILE A 6 14.52 -5.31 6.35
CA ILE A 6 13.49 -4.27 6.24
C ILE A 6 14.02 -3.03 5.52
N PHE A 7 15.30 -2.72 5.70
CA PHE A 7 15.94 -1.61 5.01
C PHE A 7 15.96 -1.83 3.50
N ASP A 8 16.32 -3.03 3.05
CA ASP A 8 16.31 -3.38 1.62
C ASP A 8 14.89 -3.26 1.04
N MET A 9 13.89 -3.73 1.79
CA MET A 9 12.49 -3.68 1.38
C MET A 9 12.01 -2.23 1.23
N LEU A 10 12.37 -1.37 2.17
CA LEU A 10 12.02 0.05 2.11
C LEU A 10 12.67 0.75 0.92
N HIS A 11 13.94 0.41 0.64
CA HIS A 11 14.66 0.97 -0.50
C HIS A 11 14.01 0.58 -1.82
N GLU A 12 13.74 -0.70 -2.02
CA GLU A 12 13.06 -1.16 -3.23
C GLU A 12 11.67 -0.56 -3.38
N ASN A 13 10.93 -0.46 -2.29
CA ASN A 13 9.59 0.13 -2.30
C ASN A 13 9.64 1.60 -2.72
N ALA A 14 10.62 2.36 -2.25
CA ALA A 14 10.78 3.75 -2.64
C ALA A 14 11.02 3.89 -4.15
N LEU A 15 11.81 3.00 -4.74
CA LEU A 15 12.04 3.00 -6.18
C LEU A 15 10.76 2.71 -6.95
N LEU A 16 9.96 1.74 -6.52
CA LEU A 16 8.68 1.41 -7.16
C LEU A 16 7.66 2.54 -7.02
N ASP A 17 7.58 3.17 -5.84
CA ASP A 17 6.68 4.31 -5.62
C ASP A 17 7.03 5.46 -6.55
N ASN A 18 8.31 5.79 -6.67
CA ASN A 18 8.77 6.87 -7.53
C ASN A 18 8.52 6.57 -9.01
N ASP A 19 8.71 5.33 -9.43
CA ASP A 19 8.41 4.92 -10.81
C ASP A 19 6.92 5.09 -11.14
N LEU A 20 6.03 4.71 -10.22
CA LEU A 20 4.60 4.86 -10.43
C LEU A 20 4.20 6.34 -10.44
N LEU A 21 4.78 7.15 -9.55
CA LEU A 21 4.54 8.60 -9.54
C LEU A 21 4.99 9.24 -10.87
N ARG A 22 6.13 8.85 -11.41
CA ARG A 22 6.59 9.36 -12.71
C ARG A 22 5.62 9.01 -13.84
N LYS A 23 5.07 7.79 -13.83
CA LYS A 23 4.08 7.37 -14.82
C LYS A 23 2.81 8.19 -14.71
N ASN A 24 2.34 8.44 -13.48
CA ASN A 24 1.16 9.28 -13.24
C ASN A 24 1.41 10.72 -13.70
N ASP A 25 2.59 11.27 -13.39
CA ASP A 25 2.97 12.62 -13.79
C ASP A 25 2.97 12.77 -15.33
N ALA A 26 3.50 11.77 -16.03
CA ALA A 26 3.51 11.76 -17.48
C ALA A 26 2.10 11.74 -18.09
N MET A 27 1.09 11.29 -17.34
CA MET A 27 -0.31 11.28 -17.74
C MET A 27 -1.07 12.53 -17.28
N GLY A 28 -0.38 13.51 -16.71
CA GLY A 28 -0.97 14.78 -16.29
C GLY A 28 -1.67 14.74 -14.93
N ASP A 29 -1.29 13.81 -14.06
CA ASP A 29 -1.90 13.69 -12.75
C ASP A 29 -1.58 14.87 -11.86
N LYS A 30 -2.61 15.45 -11.23
CA LYS A 30 -2.46 16.53 -10.25
C LYS A 30 -2.28 15.92 -8.86
N PHE A 31 -1.03 15.78 -8.43
CA PHE A 31 -0.66 15.09 -7.21
C PHE A 31 -1.26 15.68 -5.93
N ASP A 32 -1.52 16.99 -5.92
CA ASP A 32 -2.07 17.65 -4.74
C ASP A 32 -3.60 17.48 -4.59
N ASP A 33 -4.28 16.99 -5.62
CA ASP A 33 -5.71 16.73 -5.54
C ASP A 33 -5.98 15.48 -4.71
N PRO A 34 -6.74 15.57 -3.60
CA PRO A 34 -7.07 14.40 -2.79
C PRO A 34 -7.92 13.39 -3.57
N ARG A 35 -7.68 12.14 -3.29
CA ARG A 35 -8.39 11.02 -3.91
C ARG A 35 -8.30 9.81 -3.00
N ASP A 36 -9.11 8.78 -3.29
CA ASP A 36 -8.95 7.50 -2.62
C ASP A 36 -7.72 6.80 -3.16
N VAL A 37 -6.82 6.41 -2.27
CA VAL A 37 -5.62 5.66 -2.58
C VAL A 37 -5.74 4.28 -1.94
N ASP A 38 -5.56 3.24 -2.75
CA ASP A 38 -5.64 1.86 -2.30
C ASP A 38 -4.23 1.34 -2.01
N PHE A 39 -4.02 0.90 -0.77
CA PHE A 39 -2.77 0.22 -0.38
C PHE A 39 -3.11 -1.26 -0.23
N ALA A 40 -2.44 -2.12 -0.99
CA ALA A 40 -2.79 -3.53 -1.10
C ALA A 40 -1.76 -4.44 -0.45
N PHE A 41 -2.26 -5.48 0.22
CA PHE A 41 -1.45 -6.55 0.80
C PHE A 41 -1.99 -7.88 0.31
N LYS A 42 -1.13 -8.91 0.28
CA LYS A 42 -1.55 -10.26 -0.07
C LYS A 42 -0.92 -11.28 0.88
N THR A 43 -1.66 -12.35 1.13
CA THR A 43 -1.21 -13.46 1.97
C THR A 43 -2.03 -14.71 1.64
N THR A 44 -1.46 -15.87 1.95
CA THR A 44 -2.20 -17.14 1.89
C THR A 44 -2.82 -17.50 3.24
N ASP A 45 -2.58 -16.69 4.27
CA ASP A 45 -3.05 -16.93 5.64
C ASP A 45 -4.19 -15.97 5.98
N LYS A 46 -5.42 -16.51 6.05
CA LYS A 46 -6.60 -15.70 6.33
C LYS A 46 -6.53 -14.99 7.68
N GLN A 47 -5.97 -15.66 8.71
CA GLN A 47 -5.88 -15.07 10.03
C GLN A 47 -4.97 -13.83 10.04
N ARG A 48 -3.84 -13.91 9.32
CA ARG A 48 -2.95 -12.75 9.18
C ARG A 48 -3.62 -11.60 8.45
N ALA A 49 -4.40 -11.89 7.42
CA ALA A 49 -5.16 -10.87 6.70
C ALA A 49 -6.18 -10.20 7.63
N ASP A 50 -6.93 -10.99 8.40
CA ASP A 50 -7.92 -10.47 9.35
C ASP A 50 -7.26 -9.64 10.44
N ASP A 51 -6.14 -10.10 10.98
CA ASP A 51 -5.39 -9.38 12.03
C ASP A 51 -4.91 -8.01 11.54
N LEU A 52 -4.36 -7.96 10.33
CA LEU A 52 -3.90 -6.70 9.74
C LEU A 52 -5.08 -5.74 9.51
N SER A 53 -6.18 -6.25 8.95
CA SER A 53 -7.37 -5.44 8.69
C SER A 53 -7.94 -4.85 9.98
N GLU A 54 -8.06 -5.65 11.04
CA GLU A 54 -8.52 -5.18 12.35
C GLU A 54 -7.60 -4.11 12.93
N TYR A 55 -6.29 -4.29 12.79
CA TYR A 55 -5.32 -3.34 13.30
C TYR A 55 -5.46 -1.98 12.60
N ILE A 56 -5.56 -1.99 11.28
CA ILE A 56 -5.69 -0.76 10.48
C ILE A 56 -6.97 -0.02 10.86
N ASP A 57 -8.11 -0.73 10.89
CA ASP A 57 -9.40 -0.13 11.24
C ASP A 57 -9.42 0.36 12.69
N GLY A 58 -8.89 -0.44 13.60
CA GLY A 58 -8.87 -0.11 15.02
C GLY A 58 -8.01 1.11 15.36
N LYS A 59 -6.99 1.39 14.55
CA LYS A 59 -6.11 2.56 14.72
C LYS A 59 -6.51 3.73 13.82
N ASN A 60 -7.53 3.57 13.01
CA ASN A 60 -8.01 4.61 12.08
C ASN A 60 -6.95 5.07 11.07
N PHE A 61 -6.10 4.15 10.61
CA PHE A 61 -5.12 4.46 9.57
C PHE A 61 -5.76 4.57 8.19
N GLY A 62 -6.93 3.97 8.01
CA GLY A 62 -7.68 3.96 6.77
C GLY A 62 -8.86 3.01 6.89
N ASN A 63 -9.57 2.80 5.79
CA ASN A 63 -10.66 1.82 5.72
C ASN A 63 -10.09 0.51 5.18
N ALA A 64 -10.05 -0.52 6.01
CA ALA A 64 -9.49 -1.81 5.63
C ALA A 64 -10.58 -2.85 5.37
N SER A 65 -10.34 -3.69 4.37
CA SER A 65 -11.23 -4.82 4.04
C SER A 65 -10.40 -6.02 3.59
N VAL A 66 -10.96 -7.21 3.79
CA VAL A 66 -10.34 -8.47 3.38
C VAL A 66 -11.22 -9.11 2.31
N ALA A 67 -10.59 -9.57 1.23
CA ALA A 67 -11.28 -10.30 0.16
C ALA A 67 -10.49 -11.54 -0.25
N ALA A 68 -11.19 -12.63 -0.51
CA ALA A 68 -10.61 -13.81 -1.15
C ALA A 68 -10.60 -13.55 -2.66
N VAL A 69 -9.40 -13.57 -3.27
CA VAL A 69 -9.24 -13.31 -4.70
C VAL A 69 -9.35 -14.60 -5.50
N VAL A 70 -8.59 -15.61 -5.05
CA VAL A 70 -8.67 -16.98 -5.55
C VAL A 70 -8.58 -17.90 -4.35
N GLU A 71 -8.87 -19.18 -4.54
CA GLU A 71 -8.79 -20.15 -3.45
C GLU A 71 -7.39 -20.14 -2.82
N GLY A 72 -7.34 -19.95 -1.50
CA GLY A 72 -6.10 -19.93 -0.75
C GLY A 72 -5.32 -18.61 -0.79
N GLU A 73 -5.82 -17.58 -1.46
CA GLU A 73 -5.18 -16.26 -1.48
C GLU A 73 -6.15 -15.19 -0.99
N TYR A 74 -5.66 -14.32 -0.11
CA TYR A 74 -6.43 -13.23 0.48
C TYR A 74 -5.74 -11.90 0.23
N ARG A 75 -6.54 -10.87 -0.03
CA ARG A 75 -6.05 -9.50 -0.16
C ARG A 75 -6.63 -8.63 0.94
N VAL A 76 -5.77 -7.77 1.47
CA VAL A 76 -6.20 -6.69 2.37
C VAL A 76 -6.04 -5.39 1.60
N LEU A 77 -7.12 -4.61 1.52
CA LEU A 77 -7.08 -3.28 0.93
C LEU A 77 -7.28 -2.26 2.04
N CYS A 78 -6.37 -1.30 2.11
CA CYS A 78 -6.47 -0.14 2.98
C CYS A 78 -6.69 1.09 2.11
N VAL A 79 -7.85 1.73 2.22
CA VAL A 79 -8.18 2.92 1.44
C VAL A 79 -8.01 4.16 2.30
N ILE A 80 -7.21 5.10 1.83
CA ILE A 80 -6.98 6.38 2.49
C ILE A 80 -7.30 7.49 1.48
N HIS A 81 -8.14 8.45 1.87
CA HIS A 81 -8.41 9.62 1.06
C HIS A 81 -7.31 10.65 1.31
N MET A 82 -6.48 10.92 0.29
CA MET A 82 -5.28 11.72 0.45
C MET A 82 -4.73 12.23 -0.88
N PRO A 83 -3.94 13.32 -0.88
CA PRO A 83 -3.13 13.65 -2.05
C PRO A 83 -1.98 12.65 -2.19
N ILE A 84 -1.36 12.61 -3.38
CA ILE A 84 -0.27 11.67 -3.64
C ILE A 84 1.05 12.40 -3.93
N ASN A 85 1.27 13.58 -3.36
CA ASN A 85 2.58 14.20 -3.45
C ASN A 85 3.64 13.26 -2.87
N GLN A 86 4.83 13.31 -3.43
CA GLN A 86 5.88 12.34 -3.15
C GLN A 86 6.19 12.15 -1.66
N PRO A 87 6.42 13.22 -0.86
CA PRO A 87 6.78 13.02 0.55
C PRO A 87 5.69 12.29 1.34
N LEU A 88 4.43 12.65 1.13
CA LEU A 88 3.32 12.06 1.85
C LEU A 88 3.09 10.61 1.41
N LEU A 89 2.99 10.38 0.10
CA LEU A 89 2.75 9.04 -0.41
C LEU A 89 3.85 8.07 -0.02
N CYS A 90 5.11 8.46 -0.22
CA CYS A 90 6.25 7.58 0.08
C CYS A 90 6.35 7.28 1.58
N SER A 91 6.00 8.24 2.44
CA SER A 91 5.98 8.03 3.89
C SER A 91 4.93 6.98 4.29
N ILE A 92 3.71 7.09 3.74
CA ILE A 92 2.64 6.15 4.04
C ILE A 92 2.94 4.79 3.42
N SER A 93 3.41 4.74 2.19
CA SER A 93 3.79 3.49 1.52
C SER A 93 4.89 2.76 2.28
N GLY A 94 5.91 3.49 2.77
CA GLY A 94 6.95 2.92 3.63
C GLY A 94 6.39 2.36 4.93
N PHE A 95 5.44 3.06 5.55
CA PHE A 95 4.74 2.55 6.73
C PHE A 95 4.01 1.24 6.43
N MET A 96 3.37 1.14 5.25
CA MET A 96 2.69 -0.10 4.83
C MET A 96 3.68 -1.26 4.65
N VAL A 97 4.89 -1.00 4.16
CA VAL A 97 5.94 -2.03 4.11
C VAL A 97 6.23 -2.55 5.51
N CYS A 98 6.35 -1.66 6.49
CA CYS A 98 6.61 -2.04 7.87
C CYS A 98 5.46 -2.85 8.47
N LEU A 99 4.22 -2.45 8.23
CA LEU A 99 3.05 -3.19 8.67
C LEU A 99 3.03 -4.60 8.06
N GLY A 100 3.30 -4.72 6.76
CA GLY A 100 3.37 -6.01 6.10
C GLY A 100 4.39 -6.93 6.78
N ARG A 101 5.57 -6.40 7.10
CA ARG A 101 6.60 -7.16 7.78
C ARG A 101 6.16 -7.61 9.17
N LEU A 102 5.53 -6.71 9.95
CA LEU A 102 5.06 -7.02 11.30
C LEU A 102 3.97 -8.10 11.31
N PHE A 103 3.05 -8.04 10.38
CA PHE A 103 1.94 -9.00 10.27
C PHE A 103 2.27 -10.21 9.40
N GLN A 104 3.48 -10.27 8.86
CA GLN A 104 3.94 -11.35 7.97
C GLN A 104 3.02 -11.54 6.76
N VAL A 105 2.62 -10.44 6.17
CA VAL A 105 1.91 -10.38 4.89
C VAL A 105 2.74 -9.57 3.90
N GLU A 106 2.51 -9.77 2.61
CA GLU A 106 3.27 -9.07 1.58
C GLU A 106 2.56 -7.78 1.18
N TYR A 107 3.23 -6.64 1.30
CA TYR A 107 2.72 -5.38 0.76
C TYR A 107 2.92 -5.38 -0.76
N ASP A 108 1.86 -5.09 -1.49
CA ASP A 108 1.82 -5.22 -2.96
C ASP A 108 1.67 -3.86 -3.67
N GLY A 109 1.94 -2.78 -2.97
CA GLY A 109 1.92 -1.45 -3.56
C GLY A 109 0.59 -0.72 -3.44
N TRP A 110 0.49 0.41 -4.15
CA TRP A 110 -0.66 1.30 -4.09
C TRP A 110 -1.21 1.60 -5.47
N GLY A 111 -2.43 2.09 -5.53
CA GLY A 111 -3.05 2.55 -6.76
C GLY A 111 -4.05 3.66 -6.48
N SER A 112 -4.31 4.48 -7.49
CA SER A 112 -5.30 5.54 -7.43
C SER A 112 -5.76 5.91 -8.84
N ILE A 113 -6.90 6.63 -8.91
CA ILE A 113 -7.38 7.19 -10.16
C ILE A 113 -6.65 8.52 -10.41
N ILE A 114 -6.17 8.70 -11.63
CA ILE A 114 -5.47 9.93 -12.03
C ILE A 114 -6.44 11.11 -11.99
N GLN A 115 -5.99 12.20 -11.37
CA GLN A 115 -6.76 13.45 -11.29
C GLN A 115 -6.26 14.43 -12.34
N LYS A 116 -6.98 14.56 -13.44
CA LYS A 116 -6.64 15.49 -14.50
C LYS A 116 -7.25 16.88 -14.26
N PRO A 117 -6.64 17.92 -14.86
CA PRO A 117 -7.21 19.26 -14.79
C PRO A 117 -8.60 19.32 -15.39
#